data_045c83e74fde50de7273fe4895d392e5
#
_entry.id   045c83e74fde50de7273fe4895d392e5
#
_cell.length_a   1.000
_cell.length_b   1.000
_cell.length_c   1.000
_cell.angle_alpha   90.00
_cell.angle_beta   90.00
_cell.angle_gamma   90.00
#
_symmetry.space_group_name_H-M   'P 1'
#
loop_
_entity.id
_entity.type
_entity.pdbx_description
1 polymer ?
#
loop_
_entity_poly.entity_id
_entity_poly.type
_entity_poly.pdbx_seq_one_letter_code
_entity_poly.pdbx_strand_id
1 'polypeptide(L)'
;MRKWILLASLVVLGLLCLFSGTLFPETPVDEKSIPEFSSADIAWMLVSSAMVLIMTPGLGFFYGGMVRKKNVISTILQSFIAMGVITVVWVVIGFGLAFGDSIGGIIGNPSKFLFFSNVGTKSAWSLAPTIPLILFAVFQMKFAIITPALISGAFAERIRFWGYLLFIILFSLFIYSPLAHAVWHPDGILFKYGVLDFAGGTVVHMSAGWAALAGALFLKKRTEIIHDPSRISYVILGTALLWFGWFGFNAGSAVSSSSLAVQAFANTTVASAAAAIAWGFIEKIKGRKLSAMGVSIGAVVGLVAITPAA
;
A
#
# COMPACT_ATOMS: atom_id res chain seq x y z
N MET A 1 11.15 -29.16 4.50
CA MET A 1 10.87 -29.31 3.06
C MET A 1 9.76 -28.39 2.56
N ARG A 2 8.53 -28.42 3.08
CA ARG A 2 7.41 -27.57 2.59
C ARG A 2 7.63 -26.04 2.62
N LYS A 3 8.43 -25.52 3.56
CA LYS A 3 8.69 -24.06 3.71
C LYS A 3 9.57 -23.49 2.58
N TRP A 4 10.51 -24.28 2.10
CA TRP A 4 11.38 -23.88 1.01
C TRP A 4 10.69 -23.90 -0.34
N ILE A 5 9.63 -24.70 -0.51
CA ILE A 5 8.84 -24.74 -1.73
C ILE A 5 8.19 -23.38 -2.00
N LEU A 6 7.58 -22.73 -0.98
CA LEU A 6 6.96 -21.42 -1.15
C LEU A 6 7.99 -20.35 -1.57
N LEU A 7 9.16 -20.34 -0.93
CA LEU A 7 10.20 -19.38 -1.29
C LEU A 7 10.76 -19.66 -2.69
N ALA A 8 11.02 -20.92 -3.02
CA ALA A 8 11.48 -21.31 -4.35
C ALA A 8 10.46 -20.95 -5.43
N SER A 9 9.15 -21.19 -5.18
CA SER A 9 8.10 -20.78 -6.12
C SER A 9 8.07 -19.26 -6.34
N LEU A 10 8.24 -18.46 -5.28
CA LEU A 10 8.33 -17.00 -5.41
C LEU A 10 9.56 -16.55 -6.18
N VAL A 11 10.70 -17.22 -5.98
CA VAL A 11 11.93 -16.93 -6.76
C VAL A 11 11.72 -17.27 -8.24
N VAL A 12 11.16 -18.43 -8.54
CA VAL A 12 10.86 -18.83 -9.94
C VAL A 12 9.87 -17.84 -10.57
N LEU A 13 8.80 -17.48 -9.88
CA LEU A 13 7.84 -16.48 -10.37
C LEU A 13 8.50 -15.12 -10.58
N GLY A 14 9.36 -14.70 -9.66
CA GLY A 14 10.14 -13.46 -9.80
C GLY A 14 11.06 -13.48 -11.02
N LEU A 15 11.73 -14.60 -11.27
CA LEU A 15 12.55 -14.79 -12.49
C LEU A 15 11.69 -14.76 -13.76
N LEU A 16 10.52 -15.41 -13.76
CA LEU A 16 9.59 -15.35 -14.89
C LEU A 16 9.09 -13.91 -15.15
N CYS A 17 8.93 -13.09 -14.12
CA CYS A 17 8.60 -11.67 -14.29
C CYS A 17 9.68 -10.89 -15.06
N LEU A 18 10.96 -11.26 -14.93
CA LEU A 18 12.05 -10.62 -15.70
C LEU A 18 11.96 -10.91 -17.19
N PHE A 19 11.37 -12.04 -17.56
CA PHE A 19 11.20 -12.46 -18.95
C PHE A 19 9.76 -12.27 -19.44
N SER A 20 8.93 -11.52 -18.72
CA SER A 20 7.51 -11.35 -19.06
C SER A 20 7.28 -10.80 -20.46
N GLY A 21 8.08 -9.84 -20.94
CA GLY A 21 7.99 -9.29 -22.28
C GLY A 21 8.29 -10.28 -23.42
N THR A 22 9.10 -11.31 -23.16
CA THR A 22 9.37 -12.39 -24.13
C THR A 22 8.36 -13.52 -24.06
N LEU A 23 7.86 -13.83 -22.87
CA LEU A 23 6.88 -14.89 -22.63
C LEU A 23 5.44 -14.46 -22.98
N PHE A 24 5.15 -13.19 -22.78
CA PHE A 24 3.86 -12.55 -23.03
C PHE A 24 4.10 -11.27 -23.84
N PRO A 25 4.38 -11.38 -25.15
CA PRO A 25 4.65 -10.22 -25.98
C PRO A 25 3.44 -9.29 -26.01
N GLU A 26 3.71 -7.99 -26.00
CA GLU A 26 2.67 -6.98 -26.14
C GLU A 26 1.98 -7.14 -27.50
N THR A 27 0.66 -6.94 -27.50
CA THR A 27 -0.07 -6.83 -28.77
C THR A 27 0.46 -5.62 -29.55
N PRO A 28 0.67 -5.73 -30.88
CA PRO A 28 1.10 -4.60 -31.67
C PRO A 28 0.13 -3.42 -31.50
N VAL A 29 0.67 -2.28 -31.10
CA VAL A 29 -0.10 -1.02 -30.95
C VAL A 29 0.14 -0.18 -32.20
N ASP A 30 -0.93 0.28 -32.84
CA ASP A 30 -0.84 1.27 -33.93
C ASP A 30 -0.20 2.54 -33.35
N GLU A 31 0.93 2.97 -33.91
CA GLU A 31 1.66 4.17 -33.47
C GLU A 31 0.80 5.43 -33.47
N LYS A 32 -0.20 5.49 -34.33
CA LYS A 32 -1.15 6.61 -34.42
C LYS A 32 -2.15 6.61 -33.26
N SER A 33 -2.30 5.50 -32.54
CA SER A 33 -3.22 5.35 -31.40
C SER A 33 -2.54 5.56 -30.05
N ILE A 34 -1.22 5.84 -30.02
CA ILE A 34 -0.50 6.08 -28.77
C ILE A 34 -0.97 7.39 -28.17
N PRO A 35 -1.44 7.40 -26.89
CA PRO A 35 -1.85 8.62 -26.21
C PRO A 35 -0.69 9.62 -26.10
N GLU A 36 -1.01 10.90 -26.14
CA GLU A 36 -0.04 11.94 -25.82
C GLU A 36 0.16 12.00 -24.29
N PHE A 37 1.35 11.63 -23.84
CA PHE A 37 1.70 11.61 -22.43
C PHE A 37 2.28 12.94 -21.96
N SER A 38 1.89 13.36 -20.76
CA SER A 38 2.41 14.56 -20.09
C SER A 38 3.74 14.25 -19.38
N SER A 39 4.83 14.89 -19.80
CA SER A 39 6.13 14.75 -19.12
C SER A 39 6.08 15.19 -17.66
N ALA A 40 5.27 16.22 -17.34
CA ALA A 40 5.08 16.68 -15.96
C ALA A 40 4.37 15.63 -15.10
N ASP A 41 3.31 15.00 -15.63
CA ASP A 41 2.58 13.95 -14.92
C ASP A 41 3.44 12.70 -14.74
N ILE A 42 4.20 12.32 -15.76
CA ILE A 42 5.17 11.20 -15.66
C ILE A 42 6.20 11.48 -14.56
N ALA A 43 6.81 12.67 -14.55
CA ALA A 43 7.80 13.03 -13.52
C ALA A 43 7.18 13.00 -12.12
N TRP A 44 6.00 13.58 -11.96
CA TRP A 44 5.27 13.56 -10.69
C TRP A 44 4.96 12.13 -10.22
N MET A 45 4.48 11.28 -11.12
CA MET A 45 4.10 9.91 -10.78
C MET A 45 5.29 8.98 -10.50
N LEU A 46 6.44 9.20 -11.16
CA LEU A 46 7.69 8.52 -10.81
C LEU A 46 8.14 8.86 -9.39
N VAL A 47 8.16 10.15 -9.06
CA VAL A 47 8.51 10.63 -7.71
C VAL A 47 7.50 10.12 -6.69
N SER A 48 6.20 10.24 -6.96
CA SER A 48 5.14 9.75 -6.07
C SER A 48 5.26 8.25 -5.81
N SER A 49 5.55 7.45 -6.85
CA SER A 49 5.76 6.00 -6.70
C SER A 49 6.94 5.68 -5.78
N ALA A 50 8.04 6.42 -5.89
CA ALA A 50 9.20 6.26 -5.00
C ALA A 50 8.87 6.69 -3.56
N MET A 51 8.13 7.80 -3.40
CA MET A 51 7.68 8.29 -2.09
C MET A 51 6.76 7.27 -1.40
N VAL A 52 5.81 6.65 -2.11
CA VAL A 52 4.95 5.61 -1.53
C VAL A 52 5.76 4.36 -1.17
N LEU A 53 6.75 3.98 -1.97
CA LEU A 53 7.58 2.81 -1.65
C LEU A 53 8.33 2.97 -0.32
N ILE A 54 8.87 4.16 -0.03
CA ILE A 54 9.63 4.41 1.20
C ILE A 54 8.75 4.32 2.47
N MET A 55 7.43 4.43 2.32
CA MET A 55 6.52 4.26 3.46
C MET A 55 6.56 2.84 4.02
N THR A 56 6.79 1.82 3.19
CA THR A 56 6.84 0.43 3.66
C THR A 56 8.01 0.16 4.60
N PRO A 57 9.29 0.51 4.30
CA PRO A 57 10.35 0.47 5.30
C PRO A 57 10.11 1.45 6.46
N GLY A 58 9.53 2.63 6.22
CA GLY A 58 9.12 3.56 7.27
C GLY A 58 8.18 2.91 8.29
N LEU A 59 7.20 2.16 7.82
CA LEU A 59 6.29 1.37 8.65
C LEU A 59 7.04 0.30 9.45
N GLY A 60 8.03 -0.35 8.84
CA GLY A 60 8.91 -1.29 9.52
C GLY A 60 9.63 -0.66 10.72
N PHE A 61 10.18 0.54 10.58
CA PHE A 61 10.77 1.30 11.68
C PHE A 61 9.74 1.75 12.71
N PHE A 62 8.59 2.23 12.28
CA PHE A 62 7.50 2.67 13.15
C PHE A 62 7.06 1.53 14.09
N TYR A 63 6.73 0.37 13.55
CA TYR A 63 6.35 -0.79 14.36
C TYR A 63 7.53 -1.41 15.10
N GLY A 64 8.70 -1.49 14.45
CA GLY A 64 9.93 -2.00 15.05
C GLY A 64 10.35 -1.23 16.29
N GLY A 65 10.09 0.08 16.34
CA GLY A 65 10.32 0.91 17.52
C GLY A 65 9.40 0.60 18.69
N MET A 66 8.19 0.09 18.43
CA MET A 66 7.15 -0.18 19.43
C MET A 66 7.23 -1.57 20.06
N VAL A 67 7.82 -2.55 19.39
CA VAL A 67 7.91 -3.93 19.89
C VAL A 67 9.08 -4.12 20.86
N ARG A 68 9.14 -5.26 21.54
CA ARG A 68 10.26 -5.62 22.41
C ARG A 68 11.56 -5.73 21.62
N LYS A 69 12.69 -5.38 22.25
CA LYS A 69 14.02 -5.33 21.63
C LYS A 69 14.37 -6.60 20.82
N LYS A 70 14.03 -7.79 21.33
CA LYS A 70 14.27 -9.07 20.65
C LYS A 70 13.49 -9.27 19.36
N ASN A 71 12.41 -8.51 19.15
CA ASN A 71 11.49 -8.64 18.00
C ASN A 71 11.64 -7.53 16.96
N VAL A 72 12.54 -6.55 17.19
CA VAL A 72 12.72 -5.40 16.28
C VAL A 72 13.03 -5.85 14.86
N ILE A 73 14.06 -6.68 14.69
CA ILE A 73 14.52 -7.12 13.36
C ILE A 73 13.43 -7.92 12.65
N SER A 74 12.76 -8.84 13.35
CA SER A 74 11.70 -9.64 12.74
C SER A 74 10.50 -8.79 12.31
N THR A 75 10.17 -7.74 13.07
CA THR A 75 9.08 -6.81 12.73
C THR A 75 9.44 -5.95 11.52
N ILE A 76 10.66 -5.40 11.48
CA ILE A 76 11.14 -4.64 10.32
C ILE A 76 11.17 -5.54 9.08
N LEU A 77 11.66 -6.77 9.20
CA LEU A 77 11.75 -7.73 8.10
C LEU A 77 10.37 -8.06 7.49
N GLN A 78 9.29 -8.05 8.27
CA GLN A 78 7.94 -8.26 7.76
C GLN A 78 7.54 -7.20 6.72
N SER A 79 7.87 -5.94 6.94
CA SER A 79 7.65 -4.87 5.96
C SER A 79 8.54 -5.03 4.72
N PHE A 80 9.82 -5.36 4.90
CA PHE A 80 10.74 -5.56 3.77
C PHE A 80 10.35 -6.75 2.90
N ILE A 81 9.97 -7.88 3.48
CA ILE A 81 9.57 -9.05 2.70
C ILE A 81 8.27 -8.81 1.93
N ALA A 82 7.36 -7.99 2.48
CA ALA A 82 6.14 -7.60 1.77
C ALA A 82 6.46 -6.88 0.46
N MET A 83 7.49 -6.01 0.43
CA MET A 83 7.91 -5.34 -0.82
C MET A 83 8.28 -6.34 -1.92
N GLY A 84 9.06 -7.36 -1.61
CA GLY A 84 9.46 -8.37 -2.60
C GLY A 84 8.32 -9.27 -3.01
N VAL A 85 7.63 -9.85 -2.02
CA VAL A 85 6.58 -10.86 -2.27
C VAL A 85 5.39 -10.27 -3.00
N ILE A 86 4.88 -9.13 -2.54
CA ILE A 86 3.69 -8.52 -3.15
C ILE A 86 4.03 -7.92 -4.53
N THR A 87 5.24 -7.42 -4.75
CA THR A 87 5.67 -7.05 -6.10
C THR A 87 5.53 -8.22 -7.08
N VAL A 88 6.02 -9.40 -6.72
CA VAL A 88 5.90 -10.60 -7.57
C VAL A 88 4.43 -10.98 -7.77
N VAL A 89 3.63 -11.05 -6.70
CA VAL A 89 2.19 -11.36 -6.76
C VAL A 89 1.45 -10.36 -7.66
N TRP A 90 1.78 -9.08 -7.54
CA TRP A 90 1.16 -8.01 -8.32
C TRP A 90 1.46 -8.13 -9.81
N VAL A 91 2.73 -8.34 -10.18
CA VAL A 91 3.15 -8.51 -11.57
C VAL A 91 2.54 -9.79 -12.16
N VAL A 92 2.55 -10.89 -11.41
CA VAL A 92 2.04 -12.17 -11.91
C VAL A 92 0.54 -12.10 -12.19
N ILE A 93 -0.26 -11.60 -11.24
CA ILE A 93 -1.72 -11.73 -11.32
C ILE A 93 -2.48 -10.56 -10.66
N GLY A 94 -1.92 -9.94 -9.62
CA GLY A 94 -2.64 -8.98 -8.77
C GLY A 94 -3.14 -7.75 -9.54
N PHE A 95 -2.34 -7.21 -10.47
CA PHE A 95 -2.77 -6.09 -11.30
C PHE A 95 -3.97 -6.45 -12.17
N GLY A 96 -3.96 -7.65 -12.77
CA GLY A 96 -5.10 -8.16 -13.55
C GLY A 96 -6.36 -8.36 -12.72
N LEU A 97 -6.23 -8.87 -11.48
CA LEU A 97 -7.35 -9.01 -10.56
C LEU A 97 -7.95 -7.66 -10.12
N ALA A 98 -7.13 -6.60 -10.04
CA ALA A 98 -7.58 -5.28 -9.65
C ALA A 98 -8.08 -4.42 -10.84
N PHE A 99 -7.39 -4.49 -11.99
CA PHE A 99 -7.61 -3.55 -13.10
C PHE A 99 -7.87 -4.25 -14.46
N GLY A 100 -8.03 -5.55 -14.50
CA GLY A 100 -8.51 -6.30 -15.66
C GLY A 100 -9.99 -6.05 -15.94
N ASP A 101 -10.49 -6.59 -17.07
CA ASP A 101 -11.90 -6.47 -17.44
C ASP A 101 -12.80 -7.00 -16.32
N SER A 102 -13.86 -6.27 -16.02
CA SER A 102 -14.67 -6.52 -14.82
C SER A 102 -15.45 -7.82 -14.89
N ILE A 103 -15.36 -8.61 -13.85
CA ILE A 103 -16.20 -9.79 -13.61
C ILE A 103 -17.16 -9.46 -12.46
N GLY A 104 -18.40 -9.19 -12.79
CA GLY A 104 -19.46 -8.90 -11.84
C GLY A 104 -19.27 -7.63 -11.01
N GLY A 105 -18.36 -6.74 -11.39
CA GLY A 105 -18.04 -5.52 -10.63
C GLY A 105 -17.21 -5.75 -9.36
N ILE A 106 -16.79 -6.99 -9.10
CA ILE A 106 -16.11 -7.38 -7.86
C ILE A 106 -14.62 -7.64 -8.08
N ILE A 107 -14.25 -8.22 -9.23
CA ILE A 107 -12.89 -8.63 -9.53
C ILE A 107 -12.58 -8.46 -11.00
N GLY A 108 -11.33 -8.16 -11.35
CA GLY A 108 -10.87 -8.10 -12.73
C GLY A 108 -10.51 -9.47 -13.27
N ASN A 109 -10.64 -9.64 -14.59
CA ASN A 109 -10.14 -10.80 -15.31
C ASN A 109 -8.61 -10.78 -15.34
N PRO A 110 -7.93 -11.70 -14.66
CA PRO A 110 -6.47 -11.66 -14.54
C PRO A 110 -5.76 -11.94 -15.88
N SER A 111 -6.40 -12.62 -16.83
CA SER A 111 -5.76 -13.00 -18.10
C SER A 111 -5.35 -11.78 -18.94
N LYS A 112 -6.03 -10.63 -18.77
CA LYS A 112 -5.73 -9.40 -19.51
C LYS A 112 -4.31 -8.88 -19.25
N PHE A 113 -3.84 -8.98 -18.01
CA PHE A 113 -2.57 -8.42 -17.55
C PHE A 113 -1.68 -9.43 -16.84
N LEU A 114 -1.87 -10.72 -17.12
CA LEU A 114 -1.08 -11.79 -16.52
C LEU A 114 0.41 -11.59 -16.84
N PHE A 115 1.28 -11.63 -15.84
CA PHE A 115 2.70 -11.30 -15.93
C PHE A 115 2.99 -9.93 -16.58
N PHE A 116 2.11 -8.94 -16.33
CA PHE A 116 2.17 -7.64 -16.95
C PHE A 116 2.07 -7.67 -18.49
N SER A 117 1.49 -8.73 -19.10
CA SER A 117 1.17 -8.70 -20.52
C SER A 117 0.31 -7.47 -20.84
N ASN A 118 0.58 -6.79 -21.93
CA ASN A 118 -0.10 -5.54 -22.35
C ASN A 118 0.04 -4.36 -21.37
N VAL A 119 0.95 -4.44 -20.39
CA VAL A 119 1.27 -3.35 -19.45
C VAL A 119 2.56 -2.67 -19.88
N GLY A 120 2.45 -1.81 -20.89
CA GLY A 120 3.60 -1.18 -21.53
C GLY A 120 3.61 0.34 -21.41
N THR A 121 4.51 0.94 -22.22
CA THR A 121 4.70 2.39 -22.29
C THR A 121 3.87 3.08 -23.38
N LYS A 122 3.14 2.32 -24.19
CA LYS A 122 2.38 2.83 -25.35
C LYS A 122 0.87 2.88 -25.10
N SER A 123 0.39 2.43 -23.96
CA SER A 123 -1.02 2.44 -23.57
C SER A 123 -1.22 3.22 -22.27
N ALA A 124 -2.45 3.65 -22.00
CA ALA A 124 -2.84 4.36 -20.78
C ALA A 124 -4.02 3.65 -20.09
N TRP A 125 -4.18 3.90 -18.81
CA TRP A 125 -5.39 3.57 -18.08
C TRP A 125 -6.46 4.65 -18.32
N SER A 126 -7.72 4.27 -18.47
CA SER A 126 -8.80 5.20 -18.81
C SER A 126 -8.94 6.38 -17.82
N LEU A 127 -8.69 6.15 -16.54
CA LEU A 127 -8.72 7.19 -15.50
C LEU A 127 -7.35 7.85 -15.25
N ALA A 128 -6.30 7.48 -16.01
CA ALA A 128 -4.97 8.07 -15.97
C ALA A 128 -4.42 8.23 -17.41
N PRO A 129 -5.09 8.99 -18.28
CA PRO A 129 -4.80 9.01 -19.72
C PRO A 129 -3.47 9.70 -20.05
N THR A 130 -2.93 10.51 -19.16
CA THR A 130 -1.73 11.33 -19.38
C THR A 130 -0.41 10.64 -19.01
N ILE A 131 -0.48 9.41 -18.48
CA ILE A 131 0.70 8.62 -18.10
C ILE A 131 0.64 7.21 -18.69
N PRO A 132 1.82 6.58 -18.96
CA PRO A 132 1.87 5.21 -19.42
C PRO A 132 1.24 4.21 -18.43
N LEU A 133 0.58 3.17 -18.96
CA LEU A 133 -0.08 2.14 -18.16
C LEU A 133 0.88 1.44 -17.18
N ILE A 134 2.12 1.20 -17.59
CA ILE A 134 3.13 0.60 -16.70
C ILE A 134 3.42 1.49 -15.48
N LEU A 135 3.43 2.81 -15.65
CA LEU A 135 3.65 3.74 -14.55
C LEU A 135 2.45 3.74 -13.58
N PHE A 136 1.23 3.72 -14.13
CA PHE A 136 0.02 3.52 -13.32
C PHE A 136 0.06 2.20 -12.56
N ALA A 137 0.40 1.08 -13.23
CA ALA A 137 0.49 -0.23 -12.61
C ALA A 137 1.55 -0.30 -11.48
N VAL A 138 2.71 0.34 -11.69
CA VAL A 138 3.78 0.43 -10.68
C VAL A 138 3.38 1.33 -9.51
N PHE A 139 2.66 2.42 -9.74
CA PHE A 139 2.14 3.26 -8.68
C PHE A 139 1.13 2.48 -7.82
N GLN A 140 0.14 1.83 -8.43
CA GLN A 140 -0.85 1.01 -7.75
C GLN A 140 -0.23 -0.19 -7.00
N MET A 141 0.88 -0.74 -7.51
CA MET A 141 1.66 -1.77 -6.81
C MET A 141 2.10 -1.32 -5.42
N LYS A 142 2.46 -0.04 -5.23
CA LYS A 142 2.95 0.45 -3.93
C LYS A 142 1.86 0.38 -2.86
N PHE A 143 0.61 0.61 -3.25
CA PHE A 143 -0.56 0.47 -2.38
C PHE A 143 -0.83 -1.00 -2.04
N ALA A 144 -0.73 -1.89 -3.03
CA ALA A 144 -0.83 -3.33 -2.80
C ALA A 144 0.25 -3.85 -1.83
N ILE A 145 1.46 -3.29 -1.89
CA ILE A 145 2.58 -3.66 -1.01
C ILE A 145 2.33 -3.22 0.43
N ILE A 146 1.97 -1.95 0.64
CA ILE A 146 1.88 -1.39 1.99
C ILE A 146 0.68 -1.92 2.75
N THR A 147 -0.44 -2.23 2.08
CA THR A 147 -1.69 -2.63 2.75
C THR A 147 -1.52 -3.85 3.66
N PRO A 148 -1.01 -5.02 3.21
CA PRO A 148 -0.77 -6.14 4.10
C PRO A 148 0.35 -5.87 5.11
N ALA A 149 1.31 -5.00 4.81
CA ALA A 149 2.34 -4.59 5.75
C ALA A 149 1.74 -3.82 6.95
N LEU A 150 0.70 -3.00 6.75
CA LEU A 150 -0.02 -2.32 7.84
C LEU A 150 -0.60 -3.31 8.87
N ILE A 151 -1.05 -4.48 8.44
CA ILE A 151 -1.65 -5.49 9.31
C ILE A 151 -0.62 -6.14 10.24
N SER A 152 0.67 -6.09 9.88
CA SER A 152 1.75 -6.71 10.67
C SER A 152 1.82 -6.17 12.10
N GLY A 153 1.42 -4.93 12.35
CA GLY A 153 1.35 -4.34 13.69
C GLY A 153 0.39 -5.09 14.62
N ALA A 154 -0.75 -5.58 14.12
CA ALA A 154 -1.70 -6.38 14.90
C ALA A 154 -1.14 -7.78 15.21
N PHE A 155 -0.27 -8.30 14.36
CA PHE A 155 0.35 -9.62 14.50
C PHE A 155 1.70 -9.59 15.20
N ALA A 156 2.26 -8.41 15.44
CA ALA A 156 3.59 -8.22 15.98
C ALA A 156 3.84 -9.11 17.21
N GLU A 157 4.99 -9.79 17.23
CA GLU A 157 5.43 -10.72 18.28
C GLU A 157 4.63 -12.04 18.43
N ARG A 158 3.57 -12.25 17.62
CA ARG A 158 2.64 -13.37 17.78
C ARG A 158 2.51 -14.29 16.57
N ILE A 159 2.98 -13.86 15.40
CA ILE A 159 2.90 -14.63 14.15
C ILE A 159 4.27 -15.21 13.79
N ARG A 160 4.29 -16.44 13.28
CA ARG A 160 5.49 -17.01 12.67
C ARG A 160 5.68 -16.40 11.27
N PHE A 161 6.94 -16.18 10.89
CA PHE A 161 7.29 -15.57 9.60
C PHE A 161 6.60 -16.24 8.41
N TRP A 162 6.57 -17.56 8.32
CA TRP A 162 5.91 -18.29 7.25
C TRP A 162 4.38 -18.13 7.23
N GLY A 163 3.77 -18.02 8.41
CA GLY A 163 2.35 -17.72 8.53
C GLY A 163 2.04 -16.32 8.03
N TYR A 164 2.89 -15.34 8.36
CA TYR A 164 2.78 -13.98 7.83
C TYR A 164 2.93 -13.95 6.31
N LEU A 165 3.94 -14.64 5.76
CA LEU A 165 4.17 -14.71 4.31
C LEU A 165 2.95 -15.25 3.55
N LEU A 166 2.39 -16.36 4.02
CA LEU A 166 1.17 -16.92 3.42
C LEU A 166 -0.01 -15.96 3.55
N PHE A 167 -0.16 -15.33 4.73
CA PHE A 167 -1.24 -14.38 4.98
C PHE A 167 -1.21 -13.20 4.00
N ILE A 168 -0.05 -12.55 3.77
CA ILE A 168 0.03 -11.37 2.90
C ILE A 168 -0.29 -11.73 1.44
N ILE A 169 0.09 -12.92 0.97
CA ILE A 169 -0.25 -13.42 -0.37
C ILE A 169 -1.77 -13.60 -0.49
N LEU A 170 -2.37 -14.33 0.44
CA LEU A 170 -3.81 -14.60 0.42
C LEU A 170 -4.63 -13.31 0.58
N PHE A 171 -4.21 -12.42 1.48
CA PHE A 171 -4.85 -11.10 1.66
C PHE A 171 -4.79 -10.28 0.36
N SER A 172 -3.63 -10.23 -0.31
CA SER A 172 -3.48 -9.50 -1.56
C SER A 172 -4.39 -10.04 -2.66
N LEU A 173 -4.49 -11.36 -2.80
CA LEU A 173 -5.29 -12.00 -3.85
C LEU A 173 -6.79 -11.95 -3.60
N PHE A 174 -7.23 -12.20 -2.36
CA PHE A 174 -8.64 -12.44 -2.05
C PHE A 174 -9.35 -11.26 -1.37
N ILE A 175 -8.61 -10.29 -0.85
CA ILE A 175 -9.18 -9.11 -0.18
C ILE A 175 -8.78 -7.84 -0.92
N TYR A 176 -7.47 -7.57 -1.02
CA TYR A 176 -6.99 -6.31 -1.57
C TYR A 176 -7.36 -6.12 -3.04
N SER A 177 -7.00 -7.06 -3.92
CA SER A 177 -7.22 -6.92 -5.36
C SER A 177 -8.70 -6.85 -5.73
N PRO A 178 -9.61 -7.70 -5.19
CA PRO A 178 -11.04 -7.55 -5.40
C PRO A 178 -11.60 -6.23 -4.89
N LEU A 179 -11.18 -5.77 -3.71
CA LEU A 179 -11.65 -4.49 -3.18
C LEU A 179 -11.15 -3.30 -4.01
N ALA A 180 -9.88 -3.34 -4.48
CA ALA A 180 -9.34 -2.35 -5.40
C ALA A 180 -10.14 -2.30 -6.70
N HIS A 181 -10.53 -3.46 -7.26
CA HIS A 181 -11.42 -3.52 -8.41
C HIS A 181 -12.77 -2.90 -8.13
N ALA A 182 -13.43 -3.33 -7.05
CA ALA A 182 -14.77 -2.88 -6.71
C ALA A 182 -14.85 -1.35 -6.51
N VAL A 183 -13.79 -0.73 -5.96
CA VAL A 183 -13.76 0.69 -5.58
C VAL A 183 -13.15 1.58 -6.66
N TRP A 184 -12.10 1.13 -7.37
CA TRP A 184 -11.31 2.00 -8.27
C TRP A 184 -11.46 1.68 -9.76
N HIS A 185 -11.99 0.51 -10.11
CA HIS A 185 -12.26 0.21 -11.51
C HIS A 185 -13.55 0.91 -11.96
N PRO A 186 -13.64 1.52 -13.18
CA PRO A 186 -14.84 2.17 -13.68
C PRO A 186 -16.07 1.25 -13.67
N ASP A 187 -15.85 -0.05 -13.90
CA ASP A 187 -16.89 -1.08 -13.83
C ASP A 187 -17.04 -1.74 -12.46
N GLY A 188 -16.33 -1.26 -11.45
CA GLY A 188 -16.44 -1.74 -10.08
C GLY A 188 -17.80 -1.44 -9.46
N ILE A 189 -18.34 -2.39 -8.69
CA ILE A 189 -19.67 -2.23 -8.09
C ILE A 189 -19.74 -1.03 -7.15
N LEU A 190 -18.75 -0.82 -6.30
CA LEU A 190 -18.72 0.31 -5.37
C LEU A 190 -18.46 1.63 -6.10
N PHE A 191 -17.62 1.63 -7.14
CA PHE A 191 -17.41 2.78 -8.00
C PHE A 191 -18.74 3.24 -8.65
N LYS A 192 -19.50 2.29 -9.22
CA LYS A 192 -20.82 2.57 -9.84
C LYS A 192 -21.87 3.04 -8.83
N TYR A 193 -21.76 2.66 -7.57
CA TYR A 193 -22.59 3.19 -6.48
C TYR A 193 -22.14 4.58 -5.98
N GLY A 194 -21.07 5.15 -6.56
CA GLY A 194 -20.58 6.48 -6.20
C GLY A 194 -19.77 6.50 -4.90
N VAL A 195 -19.22 5.38 -4.46
CA VAL A 195 -18.31 5.35 -3.31
C VAL A 195 -17.03 6.10 -3.69
N LEU A 196 -16.71 7.12 -2.90
CA LEU A 196 -15.50 7.92 -3.07
C LEU A 196 -14.39 7.35 -2.18
N ASP A 197 -13.29 7.00 -2.81
CA ASP A 197 -12.04 6.63 -2.16
C ASP A 197 -10.87 7.18 -2.97
N PHE A 198 -10.48 8.41 -2.64
CA PHE A 198 -9.49 9.16 -3.43
C PHE A 198 -8.12 8.48 -3.45
N ALA A 199 -7.62 8.08 -2.29
CA ALA A 199 -6.26 7.58 -2.17
C ALA A 199 -6.13 6.25 -1.39
N GLY A 200 -7.22 5.53 -1.11
CA GLY A 200 -7.15 4.22 -0.46
C GLY A 200 -7.65 4.19 0.99
N GLY A 201 -8.52 5.12 1.37
CA GLY A 201 -9.16 5.05 2.68
C GLY A 201 -9.92 3.75 2.89
N THR A 202 -10.65 3.29 1.87
CA THR A 202 -11.37 2.01 1.89
C THR A 202 -10.46 0.85 1.52
N VAL A 203 -9.79 0.97 0.35
CA VAL A 203 -9.00 -0.14 -0.24
C VAL A 203 -7.79 -0.48 0.62
N VAL A 204 -7.11 0.50 1.20
CA VAL A 204 -5.91 0.30 2.02
C VAL A 204 -6.23 0.30 3.50
N HIS A 205 -6.78 1.41 4.03
CA HIS A 205 -6.83 1.60 5.49
C HIS A 205 -7.97 0.82 6.15
N MET A 206 -9.17 0.85 5.59
CA MET A 206 -10.29 0.08 6.14
C MET A 206 -10.07 -1.43 5.99
N SER A 207 -9.60 -1.90 4.83
CA SER A 207 -9.30 -3.32 4.62
C SER A 207 -8.23 -3.83 5.57
N ALA A 208 -7.13 -3.09 5.73
CA ALA A 208 -6.08 -3.42 6.69
C ALA A 208 -6.58 -3.36 8.14
N GLY A 209 -7.38 -2.35 8.48
CA GLY A 209 -7.94 -2.19 9.83
C GLY A 209 -8.87 -3.34 10.23
N TRP A 210 -9.80 -3.73 9.37
CA TRP A 210 -10.68 -4.87 9.61
C TRP A 210 -9.92 -6.20 9.66
N ALA A 211 -8.94 -6.40 8.78
CA ALA A 211 -8.09 -7.60 8.81
C ALA A 211 -7.22 -7.63 10.10
N ALA A 212 -6.72 -6.48 10.55
CA ALA A 212 -5.99 -6.35 11.80
C ALA A 212 -6.87 -6.69 13.01
N LEU A 213 -8.12 -6.22 13.03
CA LEU A 213 -9.09 -6.54 14.07
C LEU A 213 -9.41 -8.04 14.10
N ALA A 214 -9.74 -8.61 12.94
CA ALA A 214 -10.01 -10.05 12.82
C ALA A 214 -8.80 -10.89 13.29
N GLY A 215 -7.59 -10.51 12.87
CA GLY A 215 -6.36 -11.18 13.30
C GLY A 215 -6.08 -11.03 14.79
N ALA A 216 -6.35 -9.87 15.39
CA ALA A 216 -6.20 -9.65 16.82
C ALA A 216 -7.17 -10.51 17.62
N LEU A 217 -8.42 -10.63 17.17
CA LEU A 217 -9.45 -11.50 17.78
C LEU A 217 -9.05 -12.97 17.67
N PHE A 218 -8.56 -13.40 16.51
CA PHE A 218 -8.09 -14.77 16.27
C PHE A 218 -6.89 -15.15 17.17
N LEU A 219 -5.92 -14.24 17.29
CA LEU A 219 -4.71 -14.45 18.10
C LEU A 219 -4.95 -14.30 19.59
N LYS A 220 -6.12 -13.82 20.01
CA LYS A 220 -6.53 -13.63 21.41
C LYS A 220 -5.61 -12.64 22.18
N LYS A 221 -5.71 -12.66 23.51
CA LYS A 221 -4.92 -11.78 24.40
C LYS A 221 -3.43 -12.12 24.38
N ARG A 222 -2.57 -11.10 24.51
CA ARG A 222 -1.14 -11.27 24.71
C ARG A 222 -0.87 -11.89 26.09
N THR A 223 0.12 -12.76 26.18
CA THR A 223 0.56 -13.33 27.45
C THR A 223 1.27 -12.28 28.33
N GLU A 224 2.02 -11.38 27.70
CA GLU A 224 2.65 -10.24 28.37
C GLU A 224 2.01 -8.95 27.82
N ILE A 225 1.33 -8.20 28.69
CA ILE A 225 0.50 -7.06 28.31
C ILE A 225 1.30 -5.75 28.30
N ILE A 226 2.30 -5.63 29.17
CA ILE A 226 3.09 -4.40 29.36
C ILE A 226 4.56 -4.69 29.00
N HIS A 227 5.10 -3.87 28.10
CA HIS A 227 6.52 -3.81 27.83
C HIS A 227 6.90 -2.41 27.37
N ASP A 228 8.12 -2.02 27.65
CA ASP A 228 8.66 -0.78 27.15
C ASP A 228 8.96 -0.87 25.65
N PRO A 229 8.64 0.17 24.87
CA PRO A 229 9.02 0.25 23.47
C PRO A 229 10.53 0.14 23.31
N SER A 230 10.98 -0.63 22.32
CA SER A 230 12.42 -0.88 22.14
C SER A 230 13.22 0.38 21.82
N ARG A 231 12.68 1.25 20.95
CA ARG A 231 13.38 2.46 20.48
C ARG A 231 12.40 3.52 19.98
N ILE A 232 12.12 4.52 20.79
CA ILE A 232 11.25 5.64 20.38
C ILE A 232 11.85 6.44 19.19
N SER A 233 13.18 6.51 19.06
CA SER A 233 13.83 7.11 17.89
C SER A 233 13.46 6.43 16.57
N TYR A 234 13.22 5.11 16.58
CA TYR A 234 12.75 4.37 15.40
C TYR A 234 11.28 4.71 15.09
N VAL A 235 10.46 4.91 16.11
CA VAL A 235 9.06 5.36 15.91
C VAL A 235 9.04 6.73 15.24
N ILE A 236 9.86 7.68 15.71
CA ILE A 236 9.97 9.02 15.14
C ILE A 236 10.47 8.95 13.69
N LEU A 237 11.54 8.19 13.43
CA LEU A 237 12.07 7.99 12.08
C LEU A 237 11.03 7.38 11.15
N GLY A 238 10.35 6.32 11.60
CA GLY A 238 9.29 5.67 10.85
C GLY A 238 8.14 6.61 10.53
N THR A 239 7.72 7.44 11.52
CA THR A 239 6.72 8.48 11.33
C THR A 239 7.15 9.50 10.26
N ALA A 240 8.39 9.96 10.30
CA ALA A 240 8.91 10.93 9.33
C ALA A 240 8.91 10.35 7.91
N LEU A 241 9.34 9.09 7.73
CA LEU A 241 9.32 8.41 6.44
C LEU A 241 7.89 8.16 5.93
N LEU A 242 6.96 7.80 6.82
CA LEU A 242 5.54 7.65 6.51
C LEU A 242 4.94 8.99 6.09
N TRP A 243 5.19 10.06 6.85
CA TRP A 243 4.66 11.39 6.54
C TRP A 243 5.17 11.90 5.20
N PHE A 244 6.48 11.82 4.97
CA PHE A 244 7.07 12.18 3.68
C PHE A 244 6.47 11.40 2.51
N GLY A 245 6.35 10.08 2.65
CA GLY A 245 5.79 9.22 1.61
C GLY A 245 4.31 9.47 1.36
N TRP A 246 3.58 9.97 2.37
CA TRP A 246 2.15 10.24 2.25
C TRP A 246 1.81 11.40 1.31
N PHE A 247 2.74 12.29 1.05
CA PHE A 247 2.58 13.30 -0.02
C PHE A 247 2.44 12.62 -1.38
N GLY A 248 3.30 11.65 -1.69
CA GLY A 248 3.15 10.83 -2.89
C GLY A 248 1.92 9.92 -2.85
N PHE A 249 1.56 9.43 -1.67
CA PHE A 249 0.40 8.56 -1.48
C PHE A 249 -0.91 9.30 -1.81
N ASN A 250 -1.17 10.45 -1.20
CA ASN A 250 -2.38 11.23 -1.40
C ASN A 250 -2.31 12.09 -2.67
N ALA A 251 -1.34 12.97 -2.80
CA ALA A 251 -1.27 13.87 -3.96
C ALA A 251 -0.92 13.13 -5.26
N GLY A 252 -0.17 12.02 -5.18
CA GLY A 252 0.04 11.12 -6.32
C GLY A 252 -1.23 10.40 -6.79
N SER A 253 -2.22 10.22 -5.92
CA SER A 253 -3.50 9.59 -6.29
C SER A 253 -4.37 10.43 -7.23
N ALA A 254 -4.03 11.71 -7.44
CA ALA A 254 -4.58 12.51 -8.53
C ALA A 254 -4.13 12.01 -9.90
N VAL A 255 -3.13 11.11 -9.99
CA VAL A 255 -2.48 10.56 -11.19
C VAL A 255 -2.07 11.61 -12.22
N SER A 256 -1.90 12.84 -11.79
CA SER A 256 -1.50 14.00 -12.59
C SER A 256 -0.91 15.10 -11.70
N SER A 257 -0.12 16.00 -12.27
CA SER A 257 0.39 17.23 -11.65
C SER A 257 -0.63 18.36 -11.69
N SER A 258 -1.84 18.10 -11.18
CA SER A 258 -3.01 18.98 -11.28
C SER A 258 -3.26 19.79 -10.00
N SER A 259 -4.23 20.72 -10.05
CA SER A 259 -4.72 21.45 -8.88
C SER A 259 -5.25 20.51 -7.80
N LEU A 260 -5.83 19.36 -8.18
CA LEU A 260 -6.28 18.33 -7.25
C LEU A 260 -5.09 17.72 -6.47
N ALA A 261 -3.97 17.46 -7.14
CA ALA A 261 -2.74 17.01 -6.45
C ALA A 261 -2.23 18.05 -5.45
N VAL A 262 -2.27 19.34 -5.82
CA VAL A 262 -1.87 20.44 -4.90
C VAL A 262 -2.80 20.53 -3.69
N GLN A 263 -4.12 20.38 -3.91
CA GLN A 263 -5.11 20.38 -2.83
C GLN A 263 -4.87 19.20 -1.88
N ALA A 264 -4.70 17.99 -2.41
CA ALA A 264 -4.43 16.79 -1.63
C ALA A 264 -3.12 16.91 -0.82
N PHE A 265 -2.08 17.52 -1.39
CA PHE A 265 -0.83 17.81 -0.68
C PHE A 265 -1.05 18.75 0.51
N ALA A 266 -1.79 19.84 0.31
CA ALA A 266 -2.11 20.80 1.36
C ALA A 266 -2.95 20.16 2.47
N ASN A 267 -4.02 19.45 2.12
CA ASN A 267 -4.90 18.77 3.07
C ASN A 267 -4.14 17.72 3.90
N THR A 268 -3.27 16.95 3.26
CA THR A 268 -2.40 15.96 3.93
C THR A 268 -1.48 16.64 4.95
N THR A 269 -0.89 17.79 4.60
CA THR A 269 -0.03 18.56 5.51
C THR A 269 -0.79 19.01 6.76
N VAL A 270 -1.97 19.60 6.56
CA VAL A 270 -2.75 20.19 7.66
C VAL A 270 -3.33 19.10 8.56
N ALA A 271 -3.90 18.02 7.96
CA ALA A 271 -4.54 16.96 8.72
C ALA A 271 -3.55 16.22 9.64
N SER A 272 -2.36 15.91 9.14
CA SER A 272 -1.32 15.25 9.95
C SER A 272 -0.83 16.12 11.09
N ALA A 273 -0.56 17.41 10.83
CA ALA A 273 -0.13 18.35 11.85
C ALA A 273 -1.20 18.58 12.92
N ALA A 274 -2.45 18.79 12.51
CA ALA A 274 -3.57 18.98 13.43
C ALA A 274 -3.78 17.76 14.34
N ALA A 275 -3.72 16.55 13.78
CA ALA A 275 -3.90 15.33 14.55
C ALA A 275 -2.73 15.06 15.53
N ALA A 276 -1.49 15.36 15.13
CA ALA A 276 -0.33 15.27 16.01
C ALA A 276 -0.46 16.20 17.23
N ILE A 277 -0.86 17.46 16.99
CA ILE A 277 -1.07 18.44 18.05
C ILE A 277 -2.25 18.04 18.94
N ALA A 278 -3.37 17.63 18.34
CA ALA A 278 -4.56 17.20 19.08
C ALA A 278 -4.28 15.99 19.98
N TRP A 279 -3.48 15.02 19.51
CA TRP A 279 -3.09 13.87 20.33
C TRP A 279 -2.31 14.30 21.56
N GLY A 280 -1.27 15.14 21.38
CA GLY A 280 -0.46 15.66 22.49
C GLY A 280 -1.29 16.48 23.48
N PHE A 281 -2.22 17.30 22.97
CA PHE A 281 -3.16 18.07 23.81
C PHE A 281 -4.07 17.18 24.65
N ILE A 282 -4.63 16.10 24.06
CA ILE A 282 -5.45 15.13 24.77
C ILE A 282 -4.64 14.37 25.84
N GLU A 283 -3.38 14.01 25.56
CA GLU A 283 -2.51 13.42 26.59
C GLU A 283 -2.39 14.37 27.81
N LYS A 284 -2.20 15.67 27.54
CA LYS A 284 -2.08 16.67 28.60
C LYS A 284 -3.37 16.84 29.40
N ILE A 285 -4.53 16.93 28.73
CA ILE A 285 -5.86 17.00 29.42
C ILE A 285 -6.08 15.77 30.31
N LYS A 286 -5.64 14.58 29.87
CA LYS A 286 -5.73 13.34 30.66
C LYS A 286 -4.68 13.23 31.77
N GLY A 287 -3.97 14.33 32.09
CA GLY A 287 -2.95 14.36 33.14
C GLY A 287 -1.67 13.57 32.80
N ARG A 288 -1.48 13.20 31.54
CA ARG A 288 -0.28 12.46 31.09
C ARG A 288 0.82 13.45 30.66
N LYS A 289 2.05 12.97 30.63
CA LYS A 289 3.16 13.72 29.98
C LYS A 289 3.00 13.63 28.48
N LEU A 290 3.30 14.72 27.78
CA LEU A 290 3.43 14.71 26.32
C LEU A 290 4.45 13.65 25.90
N SER A 291 4.05 12.73 25.02
CA SER A 291 4.93 11.65 24.59
C SER A 291 5.28 11.77 23.11
N ALA A 292 6.55 11.54 22.77
CA ALA A 292 6.99 11.47 21.39
C ALA A 292 6.28 10.35 20.61
N MET A 293 5.95 9.25 21.27
CA MET A 293 5.17 8.16 20.69
C MET A 293 3.75 8.62 20.37
N GLY A 294 3.07 9.30 21.32
CA GLY A 294 1.70 9.76 21.12
C GLY A 294 1.59 10.76 19.96
N VAL A 295 2.51 11.75 19.92
CA VAL A 295 2.57 12.72 18.81
C VAL A 295 2.82 12.02 17.47
N SER A 296 3.73 11.03 17.43
CA SER A 296 4.02 10.23 16.24
C SER A 296 2.79 9.44 15.77
N ILE A 297 2.09 8.77 16.68
CA ILE A 297 0.85 8.05 16.38
C ILE A 297 -0.22 9.02 15.89
N GLY A 298 -0.38 10.17 16.55
CA GLY A 298 -1.32 11.21 16.15
C GLY A 298 -1.09 11.69 14.72
N ALA A 299 0.17 11.95 14.33
CA ALA A 299 0.51 12.33 12.96
C ALA A 299 0.05 11.26 11.95
N VAL A 300 0.40 9.99 12.19
CA VAL A 300 0.00 8.88 11.30
C VAL A 300 -1.51 8.71 11.24
N VAL A 301 -2.23 8.85 12.36
CA VAL A 301 -3.70 8.80 12.38
C VAL A 301 -4.31 9.90 11.53
N GLY A 302 -3.76 11.12 11.57
CA GLY A 302 -4.21 12.23 10.72
C GLY A 302 -3.99 11.95 9.23
N LEU A 303 -2.86 11.35 8.88
CA LEU A 303 -2.56 10.91 7.51
C LEU A 303 -3.59 9.87 7.03
N VAL A 304 -3.88 8.86 7.85
CA VAL A 304 -4.89 7.83 7.56
C VAL A 304 -6.27 8.44 7.39
N ALA A 305 -6.67 9.34 8.29
CA ALA A 305 -8.02 9.90 8.32
C ALA A 305 -8.33 10.78 7.09
N ILE A 306 -7.33 11.52 6.56
CA ILE A 306 -7.53 12.38 5.39
C ILE A 306 -7.49 11.60 4.07
N THR A 307 -6.89 10.42 4.02
CA THR A 307 -6.65 9.66 2.79
C THR A 307 -7.89 9.42 1.90
N PRO A 308 -9.10 9.13 2.43
CA PRO A 308 -10.29 8.92 1.60
C PRO A 308 -10.71 10.14 0.80
N ALA A 309 -10.36 11.35 1.27
CA ALA A 309 -10.87 12.63 0.77
C ALA A 309 -9.80 13.74 0.80
N ALA A 310 -8.55 13.37 0.56
CA ALA A 310 -7.41 14.27 0.62
C ALA A 310 -7.48 15.46 -0.34
#